data_277effec632d022d92ebbc73c1e2828d
#
_entry.id   277effec632d022d92ebbc73c1e2828d
#
_cell.length_a   1.000
_cell.length_b   1.000
_cell.length_c   1.000
_cell.angle_alpha   90.00
_cell.angle_beta   90.00
_cell.angle_gamma   90.00
#
_symmetry.space_group_name_H-M   'P 1'
#
loop_
_entity.id
_entity.type
_entity.pdbx_description
1 polymer ?
#
loop_
_entity_poly.entity_id
_entity_poly.type
_entity_poly.pdbx_seq_one_letter_code
_entity_poly.pdbx_strand_id
1 'polypeptide(L)'
;MKIAYLDVNLTHLDFLGHYVAGKTVLDVGCVEHAASSEESERWLHRRLVESAKSVLGIDIVEKEVEELRRRGYKIICADAMTESLGQTFDVIVVGEVIEHVVNPGALLTNMRRHLNEDGTLVLTTPHTFYFLNVLAAFCSWQKRFWHPDHVAWYEPYVLSSMLRKTGYDPEVCYYFNRSRKLRKLLGVLHLPCPKFLAISIMVIARRAAPVDDVPESAVTRAG
;
A
#
# COMPACT_ATOMS: atom_id res chain seq x y z
N MET A 1 -10.70 12.75 1.93
CA MET A 1 -10.12 11.84 0.91
C MET A 1 -11.01 11.77 -0.30
N LYS A 2 -10.46 12.01 -1.47
CA LYS A 2 -11.15 11.87 -2.77
C LYS A 2 -11.18 10.39 -3.18
N ILE A 3 -12.29 9.94 -3.76
CA ILE A 3 -12.37 8.64 -4.41
C ILE A 3 -12.13 8.82 -5.90
N ALA A 4 -11.25 8.02 -6.46
CA ALA A 4 -10.91 8.03 -7.89
C ALA A 4 -10.84 6.59 -8.44
N TYR A 5 -10.76 6.49 -9.75
CA TYR A 5 -10.55 5.21 -10.44
C TYR A 5 -9.22 5.31 -11.20
N LEU A 6 -8.42 4.26 -11.09
CA LEU A 6 -7.23 4.19 -11.91
C LEU A 6 -7.64 4.03 -13.38
N ASP A 7 -6.95 4.72 -14.29
CA ASP A 7 -7.17 4.53 -15.72
C ASP A 7 -7.02 3.05 -16.07
N VAL A 8 -8.02 2.51 -16.76
CA VAL A 8 -8.07 1.09 -17.13
C VAL A 8 -6.94 0.68 -18.09
N ASN A 9 -6.32 1.65 -18.76
CA ASN A 9 -5.18 1.44 -19.65
C ASN A 9 -3.85 1.38 -18.90
N LEU A 10 -3.78 1.94 -17.69
CA LEU A 10 -2.60 1.88 -16.83
C LEU A 10 -2.68 0.69 -15.88
N THR A 11 -1.57 -0.01 -15.69
CA THR A 11 -1.46 -0.91 -14.54
C THR A 11 -1.19 -0.07 -13.28
N HIS A 12 -1.51 -0.62 -12.10
CA HIS A 12 -1.13 0.03 -10.85
C HIS A 12 0.39 0.17 -10.72
N LEU A 13 1.18 -0.76 -11.31
CA LEU A 13 2.64 -0.69 -11.34
C LEU A 13 3.14 0.45 -12.23
N ASP A 14 2.53 0.66 -13.42
CA ASP A 14 2.88 1.78 -14.29
C ASP A 14 2.55 3.11 -13.61
N PHE A 15 1.40 3.19 -12.94
CA PHE A 15 1.03 4.36 -12.14
C PHE A 15 2.07 4.64 -11.04
N LEU A 16 2.46 3.61 -10.28
CA LEU A 16 3.47 3.75 -9.24
C LEU A 16 4.82 4.16 -9.81
N GLY A 17 5.24 3.57 -10.93
CA GLY A 17 6.47 3.96 -11.62
C GLY A 17 6.53 5.45 -11.96
N HIS A 18 5.45 6.02 -12.51
CA HIS A 18 5.35 7.45 -12.75
C HIS A 18 5.37 8.26 -11.45
N TYR A 19 4.71 7.75 -10.41
CA TYR A 19 4.58 8.46 -9.13
C TYR A 19 5.91 8.58 -8.39
N VAL A 20 6.78 7.56 -8.48
CA VAL A 20 8.08 7.49 -7.79
C VAL A 20 9.25 8.03 -8.64
N ALA A 21 9.01 8.42 -9.88
CA ALA A 21 10.06 8.85 -10.80
C ALA A 21 10.92 10.00 -10.20
N GLY A 22 12.24 9.76 -10.15
CA GLY A 22 13.21 10.71 -9.61
C GLY A 22 13.22 10.87 -8.08
N LYS A 23 12.46 10.07 -7.34
CA LYS A 23 12.30 10.15 -5.88
C LYS A 23 13.12 9.07 -5.16
N THR A 24 13.42 9.32 -3.88
CA THR A 24 13.95 8.30 -2.97
C THR A 24 12.77 7.51 -2.38
N VAL A 25 12.83 6.18 -2.45
CA VAL A 25 11.70 5.30 -2.13
C VAL A 25 12.09 4.27 -1.07
N LEU A 26 11.22 4.07 -0.09
CA LEU A 26 11.21 2.90 0.77
C LEU A 26 10.11 1.95 0.31
N ASP A 27 10.47 0.69 0.04
CA ASP A 27 9.52 -0.38 -0.31
C ASP A 27 9.40 -1.36 0.85
N VAL A 28 8.21 -1.42 1.44
CA VAL A 28 7.90 -2.23 2.63
C VAL A 28 7.23 -3.52 2.21
N GLY A 29 7.79 -4.67 2.64
CA GLY A 29 7.33 -5.99 2.24
C GLY A 29 7.80 -6.36 0.82
N CYS A 30 9.07 -6.03 0.51
CA CYS A 30 9.60 -6.08 -0.86
C CYS A 30 9.83 -7.48 -1.42
N VAL A 31 9.83 -8.53 -0.58
CA VAL A 31 10.09 -9.92 -1.00
C VAL A 31 8.90 -10.57 -1.71
N GLU A 32 7.67 -10.14 -1.44
CA GLU A 32 6.43 -10.74 -1.99
C GLU A 32 6.34 -12.19 -1.62
N HIS A 33 6.56 -12.97 -0.92
CA HIS A 33 6.49 -14.40 -0.59
C HIS A 33 7.80 -15.19 -0.84
N ALA A 34 8.59 -14.86 -1.87
CA ALA A 34 9.85 -15.55 -2.13
C ALA A 34 10.79 -14.71 -3.00
N ALA A 35 12.12 -14.93 -2.86
CA ALA A 35 13.11 -14.27 -3.72
C ALA A 35 12.93 -14.58 -5.22
N SER A 36 12.28 -15.70 -5.57
CA SER A 36 11.91 -16.03 -6.95
C SER A 36 10.89 -15.08 -7.57
N SER A 37 10.19 -14.26 -6.77
CA SER A 37 9.31 -13.21 -7.28
C SER A 37 10.04 -12.20 -8.16
N GLU A 38 11.36 -12.06 -8.00
CA GLU A 38 12.24 -11.24 -8.84
C GLU A 38 12.11 -11.58 -10.35
N GLU A 39 11.87 -12.84 -10.69
CA GLU A 39 11.72 -13.27 -12.09
C GLU A 39 10.42 -12.77 -12.71
N SER A 40 9.48 -12.31 -11.89
CA SER A 40 8.20 -11.79 -12.35
C SER A 40 8.33 -10.34 -12.84
N GLU A 41 7.87 -10.06 -14.05
CA GLU A 41 7.67 -8.68 -14.53
C GLU A 41 6.71 -7.86 -13.66
N ARG A 42 5.98 -8.52 -12.77
CA ARG A 42 5.00 -7.92 -11.85
C ARG A 42 5.56 -7.62 -10.47
N TRP A 43 6.79 -8.00 -10.19
CA TRP A 43 7.40 -7.73 -8.90
C TRP A 43 7.54 -6.22 -8.67
N LEU A 44 6.88 -5.76 -7.63
CA LEU A 44 6.75 -4.32 -7.34
C LEU A 44 8.12 -3.69 -7.12
N HIS A 45 8.99 -4.31 -6.30
CA HIS A 45 10.31 -3.77 -5.97
C HIS A 45 11.13 -3.47 -7.23
N ARG A 46 11.18 -4.38 -8.19
CA ARG A 46 11.88 -4.19 -9.46
C ARG A 46 11.34 -2.98 -10.23
N ARG A 47 10.01 -2.83 -10.31
CA ARG A 47 9.38 -1.69 -11.01
C ARG A 47 9.72 -0.36 -10.34
N LEU A 48 9.83 -0.36 -8.99
CA LEU A 48 10.27 0.82 -8.26
C LEU A 48 11.74 1.13 -8.56
N VAL A 49 12.63 0.13 -8.56
CA VAL A 49 14.07 0.29 -8.86
C VAL A 49 14.29 0.83 -10.28
N GLU A 50 13.50 0.40 -11.26
CA GLU A 50 13.57 0.87 -12.65
C GLU A 50 13.16 2.35 -12.82
N SER A 51 12.33 2.88 -11.91
CA SER A 51 11.69 4.20 -12.09
C SER A 51 12.18 5.26 -11.12
N ALA A 52 12.53 4.89 -9.88
CA ALA A 52 12.91 5.81 -8.82
C ALA A 52 14.37 6.26 -8.93
N LYS A 53 14.72 7.34 -8.24
CA LYS A 53 16.13 7.78 -8.06
C LYS A 53 16.93 6.75 -7.27
N SER A 54 16.34 6.23 -6.21
CA SER A 54 16.90 5.14 -5.39
C SER A 54 15.79 4.44 -4.62
N VAL A 55 15.95 3.15 -4.38
CA VAL A 55 15.02 2.32 -3.60
C VAL A 55 15.79 1.60 -2.50
N LEU A 56 15.24 1.61 -1.29
CA LEU A 56 15.59 0.68 -0.24
C LEU A 56 14.38 -0.25 -0.02
N GLY A 57 14.60 -1.56 -0.08
CA GLY A 57 13.59 -2.54 0.32
C GLY A 57 13.75 -2.95 1.78
N ILE A 58 12.65 -3.22 2.47
CA ILE A 58 12.66 -3.87 3.78
C ILE A 58 11.70 -5.04 3.80
N ASP A 59 12.11 -6.12 4.46
CA ASP A 59 11.27 -7.30 4.69
C ASP A 59 11.73 -8.03 5.95
N ILE A 60 10.85 -8.83 6.57
CA ILE A 60 11.17 -9.62 7.77
C ILE A 60 11.71 -11.00 7.45
N VAL A 61 11.65 -11.45 6.20
CA VAL A 61 12.06 -12.80 5.77
C VAL A 61 13.54 -12.83 5.47
N GLU A 62 14.37 -12.99 6.50
CA GLU A 62 15.82 -12.88 6.45
C GLU A 62 16.47 -13.68 5.31
N LYS A 63 16.08 -14.95 5.16
CA LYS A 63 16.62 -15.83 4.11
C LYS A 63 16.43 -15.27 2.71
N GLU A 64 15.26 -14.78 2.41
CA GLU A 64 14.89 -14.25 1.10
C GLU A 64 15.53 -12.87 0.86
N VAL A 65 15.63 -12.05 1.91
CA VAL A 65 16.37 -10.78 1.90
C VAL A 65 17.84 -11.00 1.56
N GLU A 66 18.50 -11.96 2.19
CA GLU A 66 19.90 -12.29 1.89
C GLU A 66 20.09 -12.76 0.45
N GLU A 67 19.16 -13.57 -0.07
CA GLU A 67 19.20 -14.02 -1.46
C GLU A 67 19.10 -12.86 -2.45
N LEU A 68 18.14 -11.95 -2.24
CA LEU A 68 17.98 -10.77 -3.10
C LEU A 68 19.16 -9.78 -2.97
N ARG A 69 19.75 -9.65 -1.77
CA ARG A 69 20.99 -8.87 -1.59
C ARG A 69 22.16 -9.44 -2.40
N ARG A 70 22.32 -10.77 -2.42
CA ARG A 70 23.34 -11.44 -3.26
C ARG A 70 23.13 -11.19 -4.76
N ARG A 71 21.89 -10.97 -5.18
CA ARG A 71 21.53 -10.59 -6.56
C ARG A 71 21.70 -9.09 -6.84
N GLY A 72 22.14 -8.28 -5.86
CA GLY A 72 22.48 -6.88 -6.04
C GLY A 72 21.38 -5.88 -5.65
N TYR A 73 20.27 -6.34 -5.10
CA TYR A 73 19.22 -5.43 -4.61
C TYR A 73 19.60 -4.79 -3.28
N LYS A 74 19.23 -3.53 -3.10
CA LYS A 74 19.38 -2.79 -1.83
C LYS A 74 18.21 -3.10 -0.91
N ILE A 75 18.31 -4.21 -0.20
CA ILE A 75 17.25 -4.70 0.70
C ILE A 75 17.88 -5.00 2.06
N ILE A 76 17.16 -4.74 3.15
CA ILE A 76 17.59 -5.09 4.51
C ILE A 76 16.49 -5.88 5.22
N CYS A 77 16.91 -6.79 6.10
CA CYS A 77 15.99 -7.47 7.00
C CYS A 77 15.64 -6.51 8.12
N ALA A 78 14.36 -6.10 8.19
CA ALA A 78 13.88 -5.13 9.19
C ALA A 78 12.38 -5.29 9.42
N ASP A 79 11.97 -5.19 10.68
CA ASP A 79 10.55 -5.10 11.05
C ASP A 79 10.07 -3.67 10.86
N ALA A 80 9.17 -3.47 9.90
CA ALA A 80 8.60 -2.17 9.59
C ALA A 80 7.81 -1.53 10.75
N MET A 81 7.43 -2.31 11.76
CA MET A 81 6.71 -1.77 12.93
C MET A 81 7.66 -1.11 13.95
N THR A 82 8.93 -1.54 14.02
CA THR A 82 9.81 -1.20 15.14
C THR A 82 11.16 -0.63 14.74
N GLU A 83 11.71 -1.06 13.60
CA GLU A 83 13.08 -0.73 13.21
C GLU A 83 13.25 0.74 12.79
N SER A 84 14.37 1.34 13.21
CA SER A 84 14.80 2.65 12.76
C SER A 84 15.82 2.52 11.63
N LEU A 85 15.49 3.07 10.46
CA LEU A 85 16.33 2.99 9.27
C LEU A 85 17.40 4.09 9.19
N GLY A 86 17.39 5.06 10.14
CA GLY A 86 18.34 6.17 10.19
C GLY A 86 18.29 7.14 9.00
N GLN A 87 17.26 7.05 8.15
CA GLN A 87 17.09 7.91 6.98
C GLN A 87 15.59 8.10 6.66
N THR A 88 15.32 9.09 5.81
CA THR A 88 13.98 9.43 5.36
C THR A 88 13.86 9.34 3.84
N PHE A 89 12.62 9.24 3.34
CA PHE A 89 12.30 9.00 1.94
C PHE A 89 11.22 9.98 1.45
N ASP A 90 11.27 10.27 0.15
CA ASP A 90 10.23 11.08 -0.51
C ASP A 90 8.93 10.31 -0.65
N VAL A 91 9.03 8.98 -0.84
CA VAL A 91 7.89 8.08 -0.97
C VAL A 91 8.13 6.82 -0.15
N ILE A 92 7.13 6.40 0.60
CA ILE A 92 7.07 5.08 1.21
C ILE A 92 5.94 4.30 0.55
N VAL A 93 6.26 3.12 0.03
CA VAL A 93 5.29 2.20 -0.58
C VAL A 93 5.07 1.04 0.37
N VAL A 94 3.82 0.83 0.78
CA VAL A 94 3.36 -0.30 1.60
C VAL A 94 2.40 -1.11 0.73
N GLY A 95 2.97 -2.08 0.00
CA GLY A 95 2.25 -2.82 -1.03
C GLY A 95 1.70 -4.15 -0.54
N GLU A 96 0.40 -4.26 -0.25
CA GLU A 96 -0.26 -5.50 0.21
C GLU A 96 0.43 -6.08 1.48
N VAL A 97 0.72 -5.21 2.44
CA VAL A 97 1.39 -5.58 3.72
C VAL A 97 0.48 -5.34 4.91
N ILE A 98 -0.30 -4.25 4.90
CA ILE A 98 -1.04 -3.82 6.09
C ILE A 98 -2.08 -4.85 6.56
N GLU A 99 -2.61 -5.66 5.65
CA GLU A 99 -3.54 -6.75 5.95
C GLU A 99 -2.90 -7.93 6.69
N HIS A 100 -1.58 -8.06 6.63
CA HIS A 100 -0.79 -9.10 7.29
C HIS A 100 -0.30 -8.66 8.68
N VAL A 101 -0.38 -7.38 9.01
CA VAL A 101 0.23 -6.80 10.20
C VAL A 101 -0.77 -6.77 11.36
N VAL A 102 -0.39 -7.38 12.49
CA VAL A 102 -1.24 -7.43 13.71
C VAL A 102 -1.40 -6.04 14.34
N ASN A 103 -0.39 -5.17 14.24
CA ASN A 103 -0.44 -3.80 14.76
C ASN A 103 -0.22 -2.77 13.65
N PRO A 104 -1.22 -2.49 12.81
CA PRO A 104 -1.11 -1.54 11.71
C PRO A 104 -0.85 -0.10 12.16
N GLY A 105 -1.26 0.26 13.39
CA GLY A 105 -0.94 1.56 13.97
C GLY A 105 0.55 1.75 14.22
N ALA A 106 1.24 0.71 14.73
CA ALA A 106 2.69 0.75 14.92
C ALA A 106 3.43 0.85 13.58
N LEU A 107 3.03 0.06 12.57
CA LEU A 107 3.55 0.14 11.21
C LEU A 107 3.46 1.58 10.68
N LEU A 108 2.28 2.16 10.66
CA LEU A 108 2.05 3.49 10.11
C LEU A 108 2.80 4.56 10.88
N THR A 109 2.81 4.49 12.22
CA THR A 109 3.54 5.44 13.07
C THR A 109 5.05 5.37 12.83
N ASN A 110 5.62 4.17 12.68
CA ASN A 110 7.03 4.00 12.39
C ASN A 110 7.36 4.51 10.96
N MET A 111 6.57 4.13 9.96
CA MET A 111 6.78 4.61 8.59
C MET A 111 6.71 6.14 8.50
N ARG A 112 5.86 6.80 9.28
CA ARG A 112 5.79 8.26 9.33
C ARG A 112 7.12 8.90 9.76
N ARG A 113 7.91 8.27 10.64
CA ARG A 113 9.22 8.76 11.06
C ARG A 113 10.25 8.73 9.93
N HIS A 114 10.06 7.81 8.98
CA HIS A 114 10.91 7.62 7.81
C HIS A 114 10.42 8.38 6.58
N LEU A 115 9.35 9.14 6.68
CA LEU A 115 8.81 9.94 5.59
C LEU A 115 9.29 11.40 5.72
N ASN A 116 9.79 11.99 4.62
CA ASN A 116 10.13 13.41 4.55
C ASN A 116 8.89 14.27 4.90
N GLU A 117 9.10 15.55 5.23
CA GLU A 117 8.00 16.46 5.60
C GLU A 117 6.95 16.55 4.49
N ASP A 118 7.40 16.74 3.24
CA ASP A 118 6.54 16.75 2.04
C ASP A 118 6.36 15.36 1.42
N GLY A 119 6.71 14.32 2.17
CA GLY A 119 6.72 12.95 1.69
C GLY A 119 5.34 12.36 1.52
N THR A 120 5.27 11.28 0.76
CA THR A 120 4.03 10.59 0.41
C THR A 120 4.07 9.12 0.80
N LEU A 121 3.04 8.69 1.50
CA LEU A 121 2.74 7.27 1.70
C LEU A 121 1.84 6.78 0.56
N VAL A 122 2.23 5.70 -0.09
CA VAL A 122 1.41 4.93 -1.02
C VAL A 122 1.11 3.58 -0.40
N LEU A 123 -0.15 3.30 -0.13
CA LEU A 123 -0.57 2.08 0.54
C LEU A 123 -1.56 1.32 -0.34
N THR A 124 -1.28 0.05 -0.63
CA THR A 124 -2.24 -0.83 -1.29
C THR A 124 -2.65 -1.97 -0.38
N THR A 125 -3.90 -2.43 -0.55
CA THR A 125 -4.46 -3.55 0.19
C THR A 125 -5.65 -4.13 -0.59
N PRO A 126 -6.03 -5.41 -0.38
CA PRO A 126 -7.21 -6.00 -0.99
C PRO A 126 -8.49 -5.24 -0.65
N HIS A 127 -9.38 -5.11 -1.61
CA HIS A 127 -10.66 -4.45 -1.42
C HIS A 127 -11.66 -5.38 -0.76
N THR A 128 -12.10 -5.05 0.44
CA THR A 128 -13.05 -5.84 1.25
C THR A 128 -14.34 -6.18 0.49
N PHE A 129 -14.92 -5.20 -0.21
CA PHE A 129 -16.20 -5.34 -0.91
C PHE A 129 -16.04 -5.74 -2.38
N TYR A 130 -14.94 -6.39 -2.75
CA TYR A 130 -14.86 -7.07 -4.03
C TYR A 130 -15.97 -8.12 -4.14
N PHE A 131 -16.70 -8.12 -5.24
CA PHE A 131 -17.96 -8.89 -5.35
C PHE A 131 -17.80 -10.38 -5.06
N LEU A 132 -16.67 -11.00 -5.43
CA LEU A 132 -16.44 -12.42 -5.12
C LEU A 132 -16.23 -12.66 -3.62
N ASN A 133 -15.63 -11.72 -2.88
CA ASN A 133 -15.50 -11.82 -1.43
C ASN A 133 -16.88 -11.76 -0.77
N VAL A 134 -17.72 -10.83 -1.22
CA VAL A 134 -19.10 -10.67 -0.73
C VAL A 134 -19.92 -11.92 -1.06
N LEU A 135 -19.87 -12.40 -2.31
CA LEU A 135 -20.56 -13.61 -2.73
C LEU A 135 -20.09 -14.83 -1.94
N ALA A 136 -18.78 -14.97 -1.72
CA ALA A 136 -18.22 -16.06 -0.94
C ALA A 136 -18.70 -16.05 0.51
N ALA A 137 -18.88 -14.86 1.11
CA ALA A 137 -19.44 -14.72 2.46
C ALA A 137 -20.87 -15.26 2.52
N PHE A 138 -21.70 -14.98 1.52
CA PHE A 138 -23.09 -15.49 1.44
C PHE A 138 -23.17 -17.00 1.14
N CYS A 139 -22.24 -17.52 0.31
CA CYS A 139 -22.28 -18.91 -0.14
C CYS A 139 -21.44 -19.86 0.72
N SER A 140 -20.91 -19.41 1.86
CA SER A 140 -20.00 -20.19 2.72
C SER A 140 -18.73 -20.69 1.98
N TRP A 141 -18.31 -19.98 0.96
CA TRP A 141 -17.12 -20.29 0.15
C TRP A 141 -15.87 -19.52 0.61
N GLN A 142 -15.88 -18.94 1.82
CA GLN A 142 -14.83 -18.07 2.34
C GLN A 142 -13.43 -18.68 2.22
N LYS A 143 -13.28 -19.98 2.52
CA LYS A 143 -11.98 -20.69 2.42
C LYS A 143 -11.34 -20.64 1.04
N ARG A 144 -12.11 -20.40 -0.02
CA ARG A 144 -11.61 -20.36 -1.41
C ARG A 144 -10.99 -19.01 -1.78
N PHE A 145 -11.42 -17.94 -1.11
CA PHE A 145 -11.01 -16.56 -1.40
C PHE A 145 -10.23 -15.93 -0.25
N TRP A 146 -10.11 -16.64 0.86
CA TRP A 146 -9.42 -16.19 2.05
C TRP A 146 -7.94 -16.52 1.95
N HIS A 147 -7.07 -15.50 2.10
CA HIS A 147 -5.65 -15.74 2.31
C HIS A 147 -5.41 -16.07 3.78
N PRO A 148 -4.73 -17.18 4.13
CA PRO A 148 -4.59 -17.62 5.52
C PRO A 148 -3.83 -16.64 6.41
N ASP A 149 -2.94 -15.83 5.82
CA ASP A 149 -2.09 -14.89 6.55
C ASP A 149 -2.72 -13.49 6.69
N HIS A 150 -3.93 -13.26 6.14
CA HIS A 150 -4.63 -12.01 6.36
C HIS A 150 -5.25 -11.95 7.75
N VAL A 151 -4.87 -10.95 8.53
CA VAL A 151 -5.41 -10.68 9.87
C VAL A 151 -6.43 -9.55 9.88
N ALA A 152 -6.48 -8.74 8.82
CA ALA A 152 -7.40 -7.63 8.71
C ALA A 152 -7.88 -7.40 7.27
N TRP A 153 -9.02 -6.71 7.14
CA TRP A 153 -9.58 -6.26 5.88
C TRP A 153 -9.95 -4.78 5.99
N TYR A 154 -9.63 -4.02 4.96
CA TYR A 154 -9.78 -2.57 5.00
C TYR A 154 -10.77 -2.06 3.95
N GLU A 155 -11.64 -1.21 4.42
CA GLU A 155 -12.50 -0.37 3.60
C GLU A 155 -11.89 1.04 3.52
N PRO A 156 -11.98 1.77 2.39
CA PRO A 156 -11.32 3.07 2.21
C PRO A 156 -11.53 4.10 3.32
N TYR A 157 -12.74 4.21 3.85
CA TYR A 157 -13.03 5.19 4.91
C TYR A 157 -12.45 4.79 6.26
N VAL A 158 -12.47 3.47 6.58
CA VAL A 158 -11.84 2.93 7.79
C VAL A 158 -10.32 3.13 7.72
N LEU A 159 -9.71 2.79 6.58
CA LEU A 159 -8.29 3.01 6.35
C LEU A 159 -7.92 4.49 6.41
N SER A 160 -8.73 5.37 5.81
CA SER A 160 -8.56 6.82 5.88
C SER A 160 -8.61 7.35 7.32
N SER A 161 -9.52 6.82 8.14
CA SER A 161 -9.61 7.19 9.56
C SER A 161 -8.37 6.76 10.34
N MET A 162 -7.86 5.55 10.08
CA MET A 162 -6.62 5.05 10.69
C MET A 162 -5.42 5.91 10.29
N LEU A 163 -5.28 6.23 9.00
CA LEU A 163 -4.21 7.09 8.49
C LEU A 163 -4.21 8.45 9.18
N ARG A 164 -5.37 9.10 9.35
CA ARG A 164 -5.44 10.38 10.09
C ARG A 164 -5.00 10.24 11.53
N LYS A 165 -5.43 9.19 12.22
CA LYS A 165 -5.06 8.93 13.62
C LYS A 165 -3.57 8.62 13.79
N THR A 166 -2.87 8.23 12.73
CA THR A 166 -1.43 7.95 12.72
C THR A 166 -0.60 9.08 12.09
N GLY A 167 -1.21 10.26 11.86
CA GLY A 167 -0.54 11.47 11.44
C GLY A 167 -0.31 11.59 9.94
N TYR A 168 -1.23 11.04 9.14
CA TYR A 168 -1.27 11.23 7.70
C TYR A 168 -2.53 11.97 7.28
N ASP A 169 -2.47 12.66 6.14
CA ASP A 169 -3.61 13.22 5.45
C ASP A 169 -3.88 12.43 4.15
N PRO A 170 -4.90 11.54 4.15
CA PRO A 170 -5.26 10.76 2.96
C PRO A 170 -5.93 11.64 1.91
N GLU A 171 -5.26 11.82 0.76
CA GLU A 171 -5.72 12.68 -0.33
C GLU A 171 -6.70 11.97 -1.25
N VAL A 172 -6.32 10.78 -1.73
CA VAL A 172 -7.08 10.04 -2.75
C VAL A 172 -7.00 8.53 -2.54
N CYS A 173 -8.10 7.84 -2.83
CA CYS A 173 -8.14 6.39 -2.92
C CYS A 173 -8.53 5.97 -4.34
N TYR A 174 -7.69 5.16 -4.96
CA TYR A 174 -7.93 4.56 -6.27
C TYR A 174 -8.43 3.14 -6.12
N TYR A 175 -9.48 2.83 -6.88
CA TYR A 175 -9.95 1.46 -7.09
C TYR A 175 -9.33 0.89 -8.35
N PHE A 176 -8.77 -0.32 -8.29
CA PHE A 176 -8.18 -0.96 -9.46
C PHE A 176 -8.40 -2.47 -9.51
N ASN A 177 -8.27 -3.03 -10.72
CA ASN A 177 -8.30 -4.46 -10.94
C ASN A 177 -7.04 -4.88 -11.69
N ARG A 178 -6.40 -5.97 -11.23
CA ARG A 178 -5.18 -6.52 -11.83
C ARG A 178 -5.45 -7.35 -13.09
N SER A 179 -6.72 -7.70 -13.37
CA SER A 179 -7.09 -8.53 -14.51
C SER A 179 -6.92 -7.79 -15.83
N ARG A 180 -5.95 -8.22 -16.64
CA ARG A 180 -5.72 -7.67 -17.99
C ARG A 180 -6.95 -7.80 -18.89
N LYS A 181 -7.70 -8.93 -18.80
CA LYS A 181 -8.90 -9.15 -19.60
C LYS A 181 -10.01 -8.17 -19.26
N LEU A 182 -10.28 -7.99 -17.96
CA LEU A 182 -11.30 -7.04 -17.50
C LEU A 182 -10.94 -5.62 -17.87
N ARG A 183 -9.69 -5.20 -17.68
CA ARG A 183 -9.22 -3.84 -18.05
C ARG A 183 -9.38 -3.59 -19.55
N LYS A 184 -9.00 -4.55 -20.42
CA LYS A 184 -9.22 -4.43 -21.87
C LYS A 184 -10.69 -4.27 -22.22
N LEU A 185 -11.57 -5.06 -21.61
CA LEU A 185 -13.01 -4.97 -21.84
C LEU A 185 -13.55 -3.59 -21.42
N LEU A 186 -13.22 -3.13 -20.22
CA LEU A 186 -13.65 -1.83 -19.72
C LEU A 186 -13.08 -0.68 -20.57
N GLY A 187 -11.81 -0.79 -21.02
CA GLY A 187 -11.18 0.19 -21.92
C GLY A 187 -11.89 0.33 -23.26
N VAL A 188 -12.26 -0.79 -23.89
CA VAL A 188 -13.05 -0.79 -25.14
C VAL A 188 -14.41 -0.13 -24.93
N LEU A 189 -15.03 -0.33 -23.76
CA LEU A 189 -16.32 0.25 -23.42
C LEU A 189 -16.23 1.68 -22.86
N HIS A 190 -15.02 2.23 -22.73
CA HIS A 190 -14.75 3.54 -22.09
C HIS A 190 -15.35 3.66 -20.67
N LEU A 191 -15.40 2.55 -19.94
CA LEU A 191 -15.96 2.49 -18.58
C LEU A 191 -14.85 2.44 -17.52
N PRO A 192 -14.98 3.15 -16.40
CA PRO A 192 -14.11 2.99 -15.25
C PRO A 192 -14.32 1.60 -14.62
N CYS A 193 -13.32 1.10 -13.89
CA CYS A 193 -13.47 -0.13 -13.13
C CYS A 193 -14.49 0.09 -11.99
N PRO A 194 -15.68 -0.52 -12.02
CA PRO A 194 -16.66 -0.34 -10.95
C PRO A 194 -16.09 -0.81 -9.60
N LYS A 195 -16.48 -0.15 -8.50
CA LYS A 195 -15.99 -0.47 -7.14
C LYS A 195 -16.09 -1.95 -6.80
N PHE A 196 -17.24 -2.56 -7.10
CA PHE A 196 -17.49 -3.97 -6.81
C PHE A 196 -16.64 -4.96 -7.64
N LEU A 197 -16.02 -4.50 -8.74
CA LEU A 197 -15.07 -5.27 -9.55
C LEU A 197 -13.62 -4.97 -9.20
N ALA A 198 -13.35 -3.96 -8.38
CA ALA A 198 -11.99 -3.65 -7.93
C ALA A 198 -11.52 -4.72 -6.93
N ILE A 199 -10.37 -5.33 -7.22
CA ILE A 199 -9.76 -6.36 -6.35
C ILE A 199 -8.98 -5.70 -5.21
N SER A 200 -8.36 -4.55 -5.48
CA SER A 200 -7.52 -3.83 -4.54
C SER A 200 -7.83 -2.33 -4.57
N ILE A 201 -7.47 -1.66 -3.49
CA ILE A 201 -7.47 -0.22 -3.36
C ILE A 201 -6.04 0.29 -3.18
N MET A 202 -5.78 1.52 -3.61
CA MET A 202 -4.52 2.22 -3.38
C MET A 202 -4.83 3.60 -2.79
N VAL A 203 -4.33 3.85 -1.60
CA VAL A 203 -4.47 5.14 -0.92
C VAL A 203 -3.16 5.92 -1.03
N ILE A 204 -3.27 7.16 -1.46
CA ILE A 204 -2.19 8.14 -1.44
C ILE A 204 -2.46 9.07 -0.25
N ALA A 205 -1.47 9.19 0.64
CA ALA A 205 -1.56 10.04 1.80
C ALA A 205 -0.28 10.87 1.98
N ARG A 206 -0.43 12.13 2.40
CA ARG A 206 0.69 12.98 2.78
C ARG A 206 1.01 12.82 4.26
N ARG A 207 2.24 13.13 4.62
CA ARG A 207 2.57 13.37 6.03
C ARG A 207 1.76 14.58 6.50
N ALA A 208 0.89 14.39 7.50
CA ALA A 208 0.18 15.52 8.08
C ALA A 208 1.16 16.45 8.82
N ALA A 209 0.93 17.75 8.72
CA ALA A 209 1.62 18.72 9.56
C ALA A 209 1.44 18.34 11.05
N PRO A 210 2.40 18.67 11.93
CA PRO A 210 2.15 18.55 13.36
C PRO A 210 0.83 19.29 13.67
N VAL A 211 -0.08 18.60 14.33
CA VAL A 211 -1.25 19.28 14.90
C VAL A 211 -0.66 20.14 16.02
N ASP A 212 -0.53 21.44 15.80
CA ASP A 212 -0.27 22.36 16.88
C ASP A 212 -1.32 22.05 17.95
N ASP A 213 -0.89 21.81 19.17
CA ASP A 213 -1.74 21.39 20.28
C ASP A 213 -3.03 22.18 20.28
N VAL A 214 -4.13 21.55 19.86
CA VAL A 214 -5.46 22.11 20.03
C VAL A 214 -5.66 22.17 21.54
N PRO A 215 -5.75 23.35 22.14
CA PRO A 215 -5.86 23.47 23.60
C PRO A 215 -7.09 22.64 24.03
N GLU A 216 -6.92 21.84 25.07
CA GLU A 216 -7.95 20.94 25.65
C GLU A 216 -9.29 21.64 25.95
N SER A 217 -9.28 22.97 25.98
CA SER A 217 -10.47 23.82 26.17
C SER A 217 -11.48 23.81 25.00
N ALA A 218 -11.14 23.25 23.82
CA ALA A 218 -12.03 23.21 22.66
C ALA A 218 -12.91 21.94 22.59
N VAL A 219 -12.73 20.98 23.50
CA VAL A 219 -13.56 19.77 23.59
C VAL A 219 -14.72 20.05 24.53
N THR A 220 -15.76 20.72 24.04
CA THR A 220 -17.04 20.78 24.76
C THR A 220 -17.64 19.36 24.72
N ARG A 221 -17.71 18.75 25.89
CA ARG A 221 -18.48 17.52 26.10
C ARG A 221 -19.94 17.84 25.76
N ALA A 222 -20.43 17.29 24.65
CA ALA A 222 -21.87 17.19 24.47
C ALA A 222 -22.37 16.16 25.50
N GLY A 223 -23.15 16.66 26.48
CA GLY A 223 -23.88 15.87 27.46
C GLY A 223 -25.07 15.18 26.85
#